data_1a5016c4f8021a18a50a55ce2832b29a
#
_entry.id   1a5016c4f8021a18a50a55ce2832b29a
#
_cell.length_a   1.000
_cell.length_b   1.000
_cell.length_c   1.000
_cell.angle_alpha   90.00
_cell.angle_beta   90.00
_cell.angle_gamma   90.00
#
_symmetry.space_group_name_H-M   'P 1'
#
loop_
_entity.id
_entity.type
_entity.pdbx_description
1 polymer ?
#
loop_
_entity_poly.entity_id
_entity_poly.type
_entity_poly.pdbx_seq_one_letter_code
_entity_poly.pdbx_strand_id
1 'polypeptide(L)'
;HDVHTVCFFYGQRHSPEVENARHIAELAQVSFQVLDTPIISQLAPNSLTDLSLEMDEEKPANSYPNTFVPGRNMLFLTCAAAIAYAKNIRHLVTGVSQTDYSGYPDCRDTFIRSLNVSLNLAMERQFVIHTPLMWRTKAQVWQLADELGVFDLVRNETLTCYNGIKAEGCGHCPACKLRNKGLEEYLSFKEKNKKFGN
;
A
#
# COMPACT_ATOMS: atom_id res chain seq x y z
N HIS A 1 19.21 1.31 8.58
CA HIS A 1 18.14 1.32 9.58
C HIS A 1 17.78 -0.11 9.94
N ASP A 2 17.41 -0.35 11.20
CA ASP A 2 16.77 -1.58 11.61
C ASP A 2 15.27 -1.46 11.30
N VAL A 3 14.78 -2.36 10.42
CA VAL A 3 13.42 -2.28 9.87
C VAL A 3 12.62 -3.49 10.32
N HIS A 4 11.44 -3.25 10.88
CA HIS A 4 10.43 -4.26 11.19
C HIS A 4 9.24 -4.10 10.26
N THR A 5 8.93 -5.12 9.49
CA THR A 5 7.76 -5.11 8.59
C THR A 5 6.59 -5.84 9.24
N VAL A 6 5.40 -5.22 9.12
CA VAL A 6 4.14 -5.80 9.62
C VAL A 6 3.18 -5.91 8.46
N CYS A 7 2.67 -7.11 8.23
CA CYS A 7 1.60 -7.39 7.28
C CYS A 7 0.32 -7.73 8.03
N PHE A 8 -0.82 -7.23 7.56
CA PHE A 8 -2.12 -7.47 8.19
C PHE A 8 -2.90 -8.49 7.38
N PHE A 9 -3.31 -9.57 8.03
CA PHE A 9 -4.27 -10.52 7.50
C PHE A 9 -5.63 -10.27 8.12
N TYR A 10 -6.64 -9.95 7.30
CA TYR A 10 -7.99 -9.59 7.75
C TYR A 10 -9.09 -10.40 7.05
N GLY A 11 -8.72 -11.58 6.50
CA GLY A 11 -9.64 -12.44 5.76
C GLY A 11 -9.82 -12.03 4.29
N GLN A 12 -8.89 -11.26 3.73
CA GLN A 12 -8.89 -10.92 2.31
C GLN A 12 -8.79 -12.17 1.43
N ARG A 13 -9.41 -12.09 0.24
CA ARG A 13 -9.55 -13.21 -0.73
C ARG A 13 -8.24 -13.92 -1.08
N HIS A 14 -7.10 -13.23 -0.97
CA HIS A 14 -5.82 -13.75 -1.45
C HIS A 14 -4.76 -13.75 -0.35
N SER A 15 -4.43 -14.96 0.12
CA SER A 15 -3.20 -15.20 0.89
C SER A 15 -1.90 -14.85 0.11
N PRO A 16 -1.88 -14.81 -1.26
CA PRO A 16 -0.69 -14.42 -2.02
C PRO A 16 -0.08 -13.08 -1.62
N GLU A 17 -0.89 -12.10 -1.13
CA GLU A 17 -0.37 -10.81 -0.67
C GLU A 17 0.53 -10.97 0.55
N VAL A 18 0.15 -11.80 1.51
CA VAL A 18 0.94 -12.07 2.73
C VAL A 18 2.24 -12.81 2.38
N GLU A 19 2.15 -13.84 1.54
CA GLU A 19 3.32 -14.60 1.10
C GLU A 19 4.26 -13.74 0.27
N ASN A 20 3.70 -12.87 -0.58
CA ASN A 20 4.51 -11.93 -1.36
C ASN A 20 5.20 -10.89 -0.47
N ALA A 21 4.52 -10.36 0.54
CA ALA A 21 5.13 -9.44 1.51
C ALA A 21 6.25 -10.12 2.31
N ARG A 22 6.07 -11.39 2.69
CA ARG A 22 7.11 -12.21 3.33
C ARG A 22 8.33 -12.34 2.43
N HIS A 23 8.13 -12.74 1.18
CA HIS A 23 9.21 -12.91 0.20
C HIS A 23 10.01 -11.61 0.00
N ILE A 24 9.34 -10.46 -0.11
CA ILE A 24 10.02 -9.16 -0.24
C ILE A 24 10.80 -8.83 1.04
N ALA A 25 10.28 -9.13 2.22
CA ALA A 25 10.99 -8.92 3.48
C ALA A 25 12.25 -9.80 3.59
N GLU A 26 12.18 -11.05 3.11
CA GLU A 26 13.32 -11.96 3.03
C GLU A 26 14.39 -11.44 2.07
N LEU A 27 14.00 -10.99 0.86
CA LEU A 27 14.94 -10.37 -0.09
C LEU A 27 15.61 -9.12 0.48
N ALA A 28 14.87 -8.33 1.25
CA ALA A 28 15.39 -7.15 1.92
C ALA A 28 16.15 -7.46 3.22
N GLN A 29 16.17 -8.71 3.67
CA GLN A 29 16.81 -9.17 4.92
C GLN A 29 16.29 -8.40 6.15
N VAL A 30 14.98 -8.12 6.20
CA VAL A 30 14.33 -7.43 7.32
C VAL A 30 13.37 -8.36 8.06
N SER A 31 13.09 -8.05 9.34
CA SER A 31 12.14 -8.83 10.11
C SER A 31 10.73 -8.70 9.54
N PHE A 32 9.95 -9.79 9.60
CA PHE A 32 8.59 -9.85 9.09
C PHE A 32 7.64 -10.43 10.14
N GLN A 33 6.52 -9.76 10.35
CA GLN A 33 5.45 -10.19 11.25
C GLN A 33 4.11 -10.12 10.53
N VAL A 34 3.30 -11.17 10.67
CA VAL A 34 1.87 -11.14 10.27
C VAL A 34 1.05 -10.87 11.51
N LEU A 35 0.13 -9.94 11.42
CA LEU A 35 -0.88 -9.67 12.44
C LEU A 35 -2.25 -10.06 11.90
N ASP A 36 -2.89 -11.00 12.56
CA ASP A 36 -4.26 -11.39 12.25
C ASP A 36 -5.26 -10.38 12.82
N THR A 37 -6.10 -9.82 11.95
CA THR A 37 -7.05 -8.75 12.28
C THR A 37 -8.46 -9.08 11.75
N PRO A 38 -9.08 -10.22 12.15
CA PRO A 38 -10.33 -10.69 11.59
C PRO A 38 -11.51 -9.74 11.86
N ILE A 39 -11.37 -8.82 12.80
CA ILE A 39 -12.40 -7.84 13.13
C ILE A 39 -12.82 -6.99 11.93
N ILE A 40 -11.91 -6.74 10.98
CA ILE A 40 -12.21 -5.93 9.80
C ILE A 40 -13.28 -6.58 8.92
N SER A 41 -13.16 -7.89 8.67
CA SER A 41 -14.15 -8.63 7.87
C SER A 41 -15.49 -8.76 8.57
N GLN A 42 -15.51 -8.76 9.91
CA GLN A 42 -16.73 -8.82 10.70
C GLN A 42 -17.49 -7.48 10.71
N LEU A 43 -16.76 -6.36 10.76
CA LEU A 43 -17.36 -5.03 10.88
C LEU A 43 -17.82 -4.45 9.55
N ALA A 44 -17.09 -4.73 8.48
CA ALA A 44 -17.32 -4.15 7.17
C ALA A 44 -17.13 -5.20 6.05
N PRO A 45 -18.08 -6.12 5.85
CA PRO A 45 -18.04 -7.03 4.72
C PRO A 45 -17.99 -6.23 3.42
N ASN A 46 -17.07 -6.59 2.53
CA ASN A 46 -16.82 -5.92 1.26
C ASN A 46 -16.29 -6.93 0.24
N SER A 47 -16.16 -6.54 -1.01
CA SER A 47 -15.75 -7.46 -2.08
C SER A 47 -14.33 -8.03 -1.92
N LEU A 48 -13.49 -7.49 -1.03
CA LEU A 48 -12.17 -8.06 -0.71
C LEU A 48 -12.25 -9.18 0.33
N THR A 49 -13.28 -9.20 1.18
CA THR A 49 -13.43 -10.17 2.27
C THR A 49 -14.60 -11.13 2.07
N ASP A 50 -15.59 -10.77 1.24
CA ASP A 50 -16.75 -11.60 0.91
C ASP A 50 -16.65 -12.10 -0.54
N LEU A 51 -16.46 -13.41 -0.69
CA LEU A 51 -16.32 -14.09 -2.00
C LEU A 51 -17.61 -14.09 -2.82
N SER A 52 -18.76 -13.87 -2.19
CA SER A 52 -20.06 -13.80 -2.90
C SER A 52 -20.27 -12.47 -3.63
N LEU A 53 -19.50 -11.43 -3.27
CA LEU A 53 -19.59 -10.11 -3.89
C LEU A 53 -18.64 -10.02 -5.09
N GLU A 54 -19.13 -9.65 -6.26
CA GLU A 54 -18.29 -9.29 -7.39
C GLU A 54 -17.56 -7.96 -7.12
N MET A 55 -16.33 -7.84 -7.61
CA MET A 55 -15.58 -6.60 -7.51
C MET A 55 -16.08 -5.63 -8.58
N ASP A 56 -16.67 -4.51 -8.15
CA ASP A 56 -17.06 -3.45 -9.09
C ASP A 56 -15.82 -2.77 -9.66
N GLU A 57 -15.74 -2.74 -10.99
CA GLU A 57 -14.69 -2.02 -11.71
C GLU A 57 -14.94 -0.51 -11.74
N GLU A 58 -16.20 -0.08 -11.60
CA GLU A 58 -16.59 1.32 -11.67
C GLU A 58 -16.96 1.87 -10.30
N LYS A 59 -16.54 3.12 -10.05
CA LYS A 59 -16.93 3.87 -8.86
C LYS A 59 -18.37 4.36 -9.05
N PRO A 60 -19.32 3.94 -8.21
CA PRO A 60 -20.68 4.49 -8.29
C PRO A 60 -20.66 6.01 -8.09
N ALA A 61 -21.55 6.72 -8.76
CA ALA A 61 -21.70 8.17 -8.58
C ALA A 61 -21.91 8.49 -7.10
N ASN A 62 -21.07 9.37 -6.53
CA ASN A 62 -21.12 9.82 -5.12
C ASN A 62 -20.82 8.75 -4.05
N SER A 63 -20.16 7.62 -4.40
CA SER A 63 -19.76 6.61 -3.42
C SER A 63 -18.33 6.12 -3.65
N TYR A 64 -17.83 5.27 -2.75
CA TYR A 64 -16.55 4.57 -2.92
C TYR A 64 -16.79 3.22 -3.60
N PRO A 65 -15.78 2.65 -4.31
CA PRO A 65 -15.85 1.28 -4.82
C PRO A 65 -16.17 0.29 -3.70
N ASN A 66 -16.78 -0.84 -4.03
CA ASN A 66 -17.11 -1.89 -3.06
C ASN A 66 -15.86 -2.60 -2.47
N THR A 67 -14.68 -2.29 -2.98
CA THR A 67 -13.37 -2.64 -2.40
C THR A 67 -12.95 -1.72 -1.25
N PHE A 68 -13.69 -0.65 -0.97
CA PHE A 68 -13.40 0.25 0.15
C PHE A 68 -13.74 -0.41 1.49
N VAL A 69 -12.75 -0.46 2.38
CA VAL A 69 -12.90 -0.93 3.75
C VAL A 69 -12.81 0.26 4.68
N PRO A 70 -13.93 0.74 5.25
CA PRO A 70 -13.94 1.94 6.09
C PRO A 70 -12.97 1.81 7.28
N GLY A 71 -12.05 2.78 7.41
CA GLY A 71 -11.12 2.85 8.54
C GLY A 71 -10.01 1.80 8.56
N ARG A 72 -9.81 1.04 7.49
CA ARG A 72 -8.78 -0.02 7.42
C ARG A 72 -7.39 0.52 7.76
N ASN A 73 -6.96 1.61 7.13
CA ASN A 73 -5.64 2.19 7.40
C ASN A 73 -5.54 2.79 8.80
N MET A 74 -6.65 3.29 9.38
CA MET A 74 -6.68 3.73 10.77
C MET A 74 -6.35 2.57 11.72
N LEU A 75 -7.01 1.43 11.54
CA LEU A 75 -6.77 0.25 12.37
C LEU A 75 -5.35 -0.28 12.19
N PHE A 76 -4.87 -0.41 10.96
CA PHE A 76 -3.52 -0.90 10.67
C PHE A 76 -2.45 -0.01 11.31
N LEU A 77 -2.54 1.30 11.15
CA LEU A 77 -1.55 2.22 11.72
C LEU A 77 -1.63 2.29 13.24
N THR A 78 -2.83 2.11 13.83
CA THR A 78 -2.97 2.02 15.29
C THR A 78 -2.32 0.75 15.83
N CYS A 79 -2.53 -0.39 15.21
CA CYS A 79 -1.86 -1.65 15.58
C CYS A 79 -0.34 -1.56 15.39
N ALA A 80 0.11 -0.99 14.27
CA ALA A 80 1.53 -0.77 14.01
C ALA A 80 2.17 0.15 15.06
N ALA A 81 1.47 1.21 15.50
CA ALA A 81 1.94 2.09 16.56
C ALA A 81 2.03 1.38 17.92
N ALA A 82 1.10 0.49 18.25
CA ALA A 82 1.16 -0.31 19.47
C ALA A 82 2.36 -1.28 19.46
N ILE A 83 2.63 -1.92 18.32
CA ILE A 83 3.83 -2.76 18.15
C ILE A 83 5.11 -1.91 18.26
N ALA A 84 5.14 -0.75 17.61
CA ALA A 84 6.26 0.19 17.67
C ALA A 84 6.51 0.70 19.10
N TYR A 85 5.44 0.97 19.85
CA TYR A 85 5.53 1.33 21.27
C TYR A 85 6.25 0.25 22.09
N ALA A 86 5.79 -1.01 21.96
CA ALA A 86 6.39 -2.15 22.68
C ALA A 86 7.86 -2.39 22.30
N LYS A 87 8.25 -2.07 21.06
CA LYS A 87 9.62 -2.22 20.54
C LYS A 87 10.48 -0.96 20.71
N ASN A 88 9.98 0.10 21.33
CA ASN A 88 10.66 1.39 21.46
C ASN A 88 11.01 2.04 20.09
N ILE A 89 10.20 1.78 19.07
CA ILE A 89 10.32 2.36 17.73
C ILE A 89 9.48 3.65 17.66
N ARG A 90 9.99 4.69 16.98
CA ARG A 90 9.31 5.98 16.85
C ARG A 90 8.81 6.25 15.42
N HIS A 91 9.40 5.61 14.43
CA HIS A 91 9.14 5.86 13.02
C HIS A 91 8.27 4.75 12.42
N LEU A 92 7.15 5.14 11.87
CA LEU A 92 6.23 4.28 11.11
C LEU A 92 6.30 4.69 9.64
N VAL A 93 6.30 3.74 8.72
CA VAL A 93 6.32 4.02 7.28
C VAL A 93 5.16 3.31 6.63
N THR A 94 4.41 4.02 5.80
CA THR A 94 3.30 3.45 5.02
C THR A 94 3.33 3.94 3.58
N GLY A 95 2.92 3.09 2.64
CA GLY A 95 2.86 3.37 1.22
C GLY A 95 1.56 4.03 0.75
N VAL A 96 0.78 4.63 1.63
CA VAL A 96 -0.44 5.35 1.24
C VAL A 96 -0.14 6.52 0.33
N SER A 97 -1.04 6.78 -0.61
CA SER A 97 -0.92 7.86 -1.60
C SER A 97 -2.27 8.54 -1.78
N GLN A 98 -2.29 9.87 -1.73
CA GLN A 98 -3.49 10.68 -2.01
C GLN A 98 -3.74 10.83 -3.50
N THR A 99 -2.70 10.66 -4.33
CA THR A 99 -2.77 10.77 -5.79
C THR A 99 -3.30 9.50 -6.46
N ASP A 100 -3.51 8.41 -5.70
CA ASP A 100 -4.09 7.19 -6.25
C ASP A 100 -5.55 7.37 -6.66
N TYR A 101 -5.92 6.70 -7.73
CA TYR A 101 -7.24 6.80 -8.37
C TYR A 101 -8.43 6.53 -7.44
N SER A 102 -8.27 5.65 -6.46
CA SER A 102 -9.34 5.27 -5.52
C SER A 102 -9.79 6.40 -4.59
N GLY A 103 -8.89 7.35 -4.28
CA GLY A 103 -9.20 8.54 -3.46
C GLY A 103 -9.76 8.22 -2.07
N TYR A 104 -9.38 7.06 -1.49
CA TYR A 104 -9.87 6.65 -0.18
C TYR A 104 -9.55 7.69 0.89
N PRO A 105 -10.50 8.03 1.78
CA PRO A 105 -10.32 9.09 2.77
C PRO A 105 -9.18 8.77 3.75
N ASP A 106 -8.98 7.51 4.09
CA ASP A 106 -7.92 7.03 4.99
C ASP A 106 -6.54 6.86 4.33
N CYS A 107 -6.39 7.32 3.08
CA CYS A 107 -5.11 7.49 2.39
C CYS A 107 -4.68 8.97 2.26
N ARG A 108 -5.50 9.93 2.73
CA ARG A 108 -5.23 11.36 2.58
C ARG A 108 -4.21 11.87 3.61
N ASP A 109 -3.42 12.86 3.22
CA ASP A 109 -2.42 13.49 4.11
C ASP A 109 -3.04 14.06 5.38
N THR A 110 -4.21 14.71 5.27
CA THR A 110 -4.93 15.28 6.43
C THR A 110 -5.33 14.19 7.43
N PHE A 111 -5.76 13.01 6.94
CA PHE A 111 -6.08 11.88 7.79
C PHE A 111 -4.82 11.36 8.52
N ILE A 112 -3.73 11.14 7.79
CA ILE A 112 -2.47 10.64 8.36
C ILE A 112 -1.93 11.59 9.44
N ARG A 113 -1.96 12.90 9.20
CA ARG A 113 -1.54 13.90 10.19
C ARG A 113 -2.41 13.87 11.44
N SER A 114 -3.74 13.83 11.28
CA SER A 114 -4.67 13.73 12.40
C SER A 114 -4.45 12.45 13.23
N LEU A 115 -4.27 11.32 12.54
CA LEU A 115 -4.00 10.04 13.20
C LEU A 115 -2.67 10.08 13.95
N ASN A 116 -1.61 10.66 13.37
CA ASN A 116 -0.32 10.81 14.04
C ASN A 116 -0.45 11.59 15.37
N VAL A 117 -1.20 12.69 15.38
CA VAL A 117 -1.49 13.44 16.61
C VAL A 117 -2.25 12.60 17.61
N SER A 118 -3.31 11.91 17.15
CA SER A 118 -4.12 11.05 18.03
C SER A 118 -3.32 9.93 18.68
N LEU A 119 -2.46 9.26 17.91
CA LEU A 119 -1.57 8.20 18.42
C LEU A 119 -0.56 8.74 19.44
N ASN A 120 -0.01 9.92 19.18
CA ASN A 120 0.93 10.57 20.09
C ASN A 120 0.29 10.92 21.44
N LEU A 121 -0.94 11.42 21.41
CA LEU A 121 -1.71 11.72 22.61
C LEU A 121 -2.16 10.45 23.35
N ALA A 122 -2.66 9.46 22.61
CA ALA A 122 -3.19 8.23 23.20
C ALA A 122 -2.12 7.36 23.88
N MET A 123 -0.87 7.43 23.41
CA MET A 123 0.23 6.57 23.87
C MET A 123 1.34 7.35 24.58
N GLU A 124 1.16 8.66 24.78
CA GLU A 124 2.19 9.57 25.34
C GLU A 124 3.57 9.36 24.68
N ARG A 125 3.58 9.27 23.35
CA ARG A 125 4.75 8.94 22.55
C ARG A 125 4.88 9.89 21.36
N GLN A 126 6.10 10.16 20.92
CA GLN A 126 6.38 10.97 19.74
C GLN A 126 6.60 10.06 18.51
N PHE A 127 5.52 9.50 17.97
CA PHE A 127 5.57 8.80 16.70
C PHE A 127 5.65 9.78 15.53
N VAL A 128 6.31 9.34 14.46
CA VAL A 128 6.32 10.02 13.16
C VAL A 128 5.88 9.01 12.11
N ILE A 129 4.74 9.28 11.45
CA ILE A 129 4.26 8.49 10.34
C ILE A 129 4.81 9.09 9.04
N HIS A 130 5.65 8.34 8.36
CA HIS A 130 6.23 8.69 7.07
C HIS A 130 5.41 8.14 5.93
N THR A 131 5.13 9.00 4.95
CA THR A 131 4.34 8.65 3.76
C THR A 131 5.11 9.05 2.48
N PRO A 132 6.19 8.35 2.13
CA PRO A 132 7.09 8.78 1.05
C PRO A 132 6.43 8.81 -0.33
N LEU A 133 5.28 8.17 -0.48
CA LEU A 133 4.53 8.09 -1.73
C LEU A 133 3.32 9.03 -1.79
N MET A 134 3.03 9.81 -0.74
CA MET A 134 1.79 10.59 -0.55
C MET A 134 1.41 11.42 -1.78
N TRP A 135 2.38 12.10 -2.38
CA TRP A 135 2.19 13.04 -3.46
C TRP A 135 2.75 12.57 -4.82
N ARG A 136 3.18 11.30 -4.89
CA ARG A 136 3.77 10.74 -6.09
C ARG A 136 2.72 10.12 -7.00
N THR A 137 2.79 10.42 -8.29
CA THR A 137 2.06 9.65 -9.31
C THR A 137 2.67 8.25 -9.47
N LYS A 138 1.95 7.32 -10.10
CA LYS A 138 2.49 5.98 -10.34
C LYS A 138 3.77 6.02 -11.19
N ALA A 139 3.89 6.92 -12.15
CA ALA A 139 5.12 7.12 -12.90
C ALA A 139 6.29 7.57 -12.01
N GLN A 140 6.03 8.50 -11.07
CA GLN A 140 7.04 8.95 -10.11
C GLN A 140 7.41 7.88 -9.08
N VAL A 141 6.52 6.94 -8.77
CA VAL A 141 6.85 5.76 -7.93
C VAL A 141 7.80 4.82 -8.68
N TRP A 142 7.58 4.60 -9.98
CA TRP A 142 8.51 3.84 -10.82
C TRP A 142 9.87 4.53 -10.97
N GLN A 143 9.87 5.85 -11.13
CA GLN A 143 11.10 6.65 -11.13
C GLN A 143 11.87 6.49 -9.83
N LEU A 144 11.20 6.59 -8.68
CA LEU A 144 11.82 6.40 -7.36
C LEU A 144 12.43 5.01 -7.21
N ALA A 145 11.75 3.98 -7.70
CA ALA A 145 12.27 2.60 -7.66
C ALA A 145 13.56 2.47 -8.49
N ASP A 146 13.65 3.13 -9.63
CA ASP A 146 14.85 3.15 -10.48
C ASP A 146 15.99 3.96 -9.82
N GLU A 147 15.69 5.13 -9.28
CA GLU A 147 16.66 5.97 -8.55
C GLU A 147 17.26 5.24 -7.33
N LEU A 148 16.48 4.39 -6.68
CA LEU A 148 16.92 3.58 -5.54
C LEU A 148 17.57 2.24 -5.95
N GLY A 149 17.66 1.94 -7.25
CA GLY A 149 18.25 0.69 -7.75
C GLY A 149 17.41 -0.56 -7.49
N VAL A 150 16.11 -0.40 -7.22
CA VAL A 150 15.18 -1.51 -6.91
C VAL A 150 14.08 -1.67 -7.97
N PHE A 151 14.29 -1.13 -9.17
CA PHE A 151 13.30 -1.17 -10.25
C PHE A 151 12.86 -2.59 -10.61
N ASP A 152 13.81 -3.51 -10.79
CA ASP A 152 13.52 -4.89 -11.17
C ASP A 152 12.82 -5.65 -10.04
N LEU A 153 13.19 -5.41 -8.78
CA LEU A 153 12.49 -5.95 -7.62
C LEU A 153 11.03 -5.48 -7.61
N VAL A 154 10.79 -4.17 -7.74
CA VAL A 154 9.43 -3.63 -7.77
C VAL A 154 8.65 -4.17 -8.97
N ARG A 155 9.28 -4.30 -10.14
CA ARG A 155 8.63 -4.79 -11.35
C ARG A 155 8.22 -6.26 -11.25
N ASN A 156 9.12 -7.11 -10.79
CA ASN A 156 8.98 -8.56 -10.93
C ASN A 156 8.46 -9.23 -9.66
N GLU A 157 8.77 -8.67 -8.48
CA GLU A 157 8.49 -9.32 -7.20
C GLU A 157 7.30 -8.74 -6.45
N THR A 158 6.73 -7.58 -6.87
CA THR A 158 5.58 -7.02 -6.18
C THR A 158 4.26 -7.51 -6.74
N LEU A 159 3.27 -7.65 -5.86
CA LEU A 159 1.89 -8.04 -6.18
C LEU A 159 0.96 -6.82 -6.08
N THR A 160 0.37 -6.44 -7.20
CA THR A 160 -0.62 -5.35 -7.28
C THR A 160 -1.98 -5.84 -7.75
N CYS A 161 -1.99 -6.95 -8.47
CA CYS A 161 -3.17 -7.50 -9.14
C CYS A 161 -4.21 -8.00 -8.13
N TYR A 162 -5.47 -7.58 -8.28
CA TYR A 162 -6.57 -8.08 -7.45
C TYR A 162 -6.87 -9.58 -7.65
N ASN A 163 -6.41 -10.17 -8.77
CA ASN A 163 -6.52 -11.60 -9.03
C ASN A 163 -5.29 -12.40 -8.55
N GLY A 164 -4.40 -11.81 -7.75
CA GLY A 164 -3.25 -12.50 -7.18
C GLY A 164 -2.12 -12.83 -8.17
N ILE A 165 -2.10 -12.22 -9.36
CA ILE A 165 -1.06 -12.45 -10.37
C ILE A 165 0.09 -11.46 -10.13
N LYS A 166 1.31 -11.98 -9.93
CA LYS A 166 2.53 -11.19 -9.73
C LYS A 166 2.96 -10.40 -10.97
N ALA A 167 3.94 -9.54 -10.80
CA ALA A 167 4.62 -8.78 -11.85
C ALA A 167 3.64 -7.94 -12.70
N GLU A 168 3.42 -8.33 -13.95
CA GLU A 168 2.55 -7.59 -14.88
C GLU A 168 1.05 -7.70 -14.54
N GLY A 169 0.69 -8.66 -13.68
CA GLY A 169 -0.67 -8.88 -13.26
C GLY A 169 -1.57 -9.44 -14.37
N CYS A 170 -2.90 -9.30 -14.21
CA CYS A 170 -3.86 -9.73 -15.23
C CYS A 170 -4.02 -8.72 -16.38
N GLY A 171 -3.49 -7.51 -16.25
CA GLY A 171 -3.58 -6.44 -17.24
C GLY A 171 -4.93 -5.69 -17.31
N HIS A 172 -6.01 -6.24 -16.76
CA HIS A 172 -7.35 -5.68 -16.92
C HIS A 172 -8.01 -5.17 -15.65
N CYS A 173 -7.64 -5.64 -14.44
CA CYS A 173 -8.20 -5.08 -13.22
C CYS A 173 -7.73 -3.61 -13.02
N PRO A 174 -8.48 -2.79 -12.26
CA PRO A 174 -8.15 -1.37 -12.06
C PRO A 174 -6.73 -1.14 -11.53
N ALA A 175 -6.26 -1.98 -10.61
CA ALA A 175 -4.91 -1.89 -10.05
C ALA A 175 -3.83 -2.17 -11.10
N CYS A 176 -4.01 -3.17 -11.98
CA CYS A 176 -3.09 -3.46 -13.07
C CYS A 176 -3.08 -2.34 -14.12
N LYS A 177 -4.25 -1.84 -14.53
CA LYS A 177 -4.36 -0.72 -15.46
C LYS A 177 -3.58 0.50 -14.96
N LEU A 178 -3.77 0.87 -13.68
CA LEU A 178 -3.08 2.01 -13.06
C LEU A 178 -1.57 1.79 -12.98
N ARG A 179 -1.13 0.59 -12.56
CA ARG A 179 0.29 0.22 -12.48
C ARG A 179 0.97 0.30 -13.84
N ASN A 180 0.36 -0.34 -14.86
CA ASN A 180 0.95 -0.45 -16.20
C ASN A 180 1.01 0.92 -16.89
N LYS A 181 -0.05 1.73 -16.78
CA LYS A 181 -0.05 3.11 -17.27
C LYS A 181 1.10 3.93 -16.66
N GLY A 182 1.29 3.85 -15.34
CA GLY A 182 2.40 4.55 -14.68
C GLY A 182 3.77 4.07 -15.14
N LEU A 183 3.94 2.76 -15.42
CA LEU A 183 5.17 2.21 -15.96
C LEU A 183 5.45 2.73 -17.39
N GLU A 184 4.45 2.71 -18.27
CA GLU A 184 4.56 3.22 -19.63
C GLU A 184 4.93 4.71 -19.67
N GLU A 185 4.28 5.52 -18.83
CA GLU A 185 4.58 6.95 -18.68
C GLU A 185 6.05 7.16 -18.24
N TYR A 186 6.50 6.39 -17.25
CA TYR A 186 7.89 6.49 -16.77
C TYR A 186 8.90 6.07 -17.85
N LEU A 187 8.69 4.95 -18.52
CA LEU A 187 9.61 4.47 -19.56
C LEU A 187 9.70 5.44 -20.74
N SER A 188 8.56 6.00 -21.15
CA SER A 188 8.50 7.02 -22.21
C SER A 188 9.27 8.29 -21.81
N PHE A 189 9.17 8.72 -20.56
CA PHE A 189 9.95 9.84 -20.02
C PHE A 189 11.46 9.54 -20.01
N LYS A 190 11.85 8.34 -19.55
CA LYS A 190 13.25 7.90 -19.48
C LYS A 190 13.90 7.85 -20.87
N GLU A 191 13.18 7.36 -21.89
CA GLU A 191 13.66 7.32 -23.28
C GLU A 191 13.86 8.70 -23.87
N LYS A 192 12.92 9.63 -23.62
CA LYS A 192 13.06 11.01 -24.08
C LYS A 192 14.30 11.67 -23.48
N ASN A 193 14.52 11.52 -22.18
CA ASN A 193 15.69 12.12 -21.52
C ASN A 193 17.01 11.53 -22.00
N LYS A 194 17.08 10.24 -22.38
CA LYS A 194 18.27 9.65 -22.99
C LYS A 194 18.59 10.24 -24.37
N LYS A 195 17.59 10.69 -25.12
CA LYS A 195 17.77 11.30 -26.45
C LYS A 195 18.22 12.75 -26.38
N PHE A 196 17.97 13.46 -25.29
CA PHE A 196 18.35 14.88 -25.12
C PHE A 196 19.55 15.10 -24.19
N GLY A 197 20.09 14.03 -23.60
CA GLY A 197 21.24 14.07 -22.67
C GLY A 197 22.60 13.68 -23.32
N ASN A 198 22.66 13.64 -24.65
CA ASN A 198 23.91 13.50 -25.43
C ASN A 198 24.24 14.81 -26.11
#